data_a6c6da7125a2374b2a3fb6da3149754e
#
_entry.id   a6c6da7125a2374b2a3fb6da3149754e
#
_cell.length_a   1.000
_cell.length_b   1.000
_cell.length_c   1.000
_cell.angle_alpha   90.00
_cell.angle_beta   90.00
_cell.angle_gamma   90.00
#
_symmetry.space_group_name_H-M   'P 1'
#
loop_
_entity.id
_entity.type
_entity.pdbx_description
1 polymer ?
#
loop_
_entity_poly.entity_id
_entity_poly.type
_entity_poly.pdbx_seq_one_letter_code
_entity_poly.pdbx_strand_id
1 'polypeptide(L)'
;VLGLYILHPNNIGRCGHLSNASYAVASSARGLHIGEKLVKDCIAQAHIAGYKILQFNAVVKSNIHARHLYERIGFHLLGTVPGGFRLKNGEYDDICLYYIEV
;
A
#
# COMPACT_ATOMS: atom_id res chain seq x y z
N VAL A 1 -10.16 10.99 -13.72
CA VAL A 1 -9.71 10.32 -12.49
C VAL A 1 -8.24 10.57 -12.29
N LEU A 2 -7.89 11.20 -11.16
CA LEU A 2 -6.49 11.50 -10.82
C LEU A 2 -5.80 10.33 -10.11
N GLY A 3 -6.57 9.51 -9.44
CA GLY A 3 -6.07 8.33 -8.76
C GLY A 3 -7.21 7.42 -8.31
N LEU A 4 -6.88 6.17 -8.01
CA LEU A 4 -7.84 5.19 -7.52
C LEU A 4 -7.13 4.16 -6.66
N TYR A 5 -7.91 3.45 -5.83
CA TYR A 5 -7.42 2.29 -5.11
C TYR A 5 -8.47 1.19 -5.09
N ILE A 6 -8.01 -0.02 -4.82
CA ILE A 6 -8.86 -1.20 -4.65
C ILE A 6 -8.56 -1.78 -3.27
N LEU A 7 -9.59 -1.87 -2.43
CA LEU A 7 -9.51 -2.46 -1.11
C LEU A 7 -10.18 -3.83 -1.13
N HIS A 8 -9.50 -4.86 -0.64
CA HIS A 8 -10.06 -6.21 -0.60
C HIS A 8 -9.48 -6.99 0.60
N PRO A 9 -10.12 -8.11 0.98
CA PRO A 9 -9.55 -8.97 2.02
C PRO A 9 -8.18 -9.50 1.59
N ASN A 10 -7.22 -9.47 2.52
CA ASN A 10 -5.89 -10.04 2.28
C ASN A 10 -5.92 -11.56 2.43
N ASN A 11 -6.79 -12.05 3.33
CA ASN A 11 -6.94 -13.45 3.66
C ASN A 11 -8.40 -13.77 3.96
N ILE A 12 -8.69 -15.05 4.16
CA ILE A 12 -10.01 -15.55 4.50
C ILE A 12 -10.00 -16.25 5.87
N GLY A 13 -11.18 -16.58 6.38
CA GLY A 13 -11.31 -17.28 7.66
C GLY A 13 -10.82 -16.45 8.83
N ARG A 14 -9.99 -17.06 9.68
CA ARG A 14 -9.47 -16.38 10.87
C ARG A 14 -8.57 -15.18 10.59
N CYS A 15 -8.05 -15.07 9.38
CA CYS A 15 -7.28 -13.92 8.92
C CYS A 15 -8.11 -12.96 8.07
N GLY A 16 -9.42 -13.10 8.04
CA GLY A 16 -10.30 -12.26 7.21
C GLY A 16 -10.42 -10.81 7.68
N HIS A 17 -9.92 -10.48 8.86
CA HIS A 17 -9.85 -9.12 9.37
C HIS A 17 -8.66 -8.32 8.79
N LEU A 18 -7.78 -8.98 8.06
CA LEU A 18 -6.69 -8.35 7.34
C LEU A 18 -7.17 -7.91 5.97
N SER A 19 -6.91 -6.66 5.62
CA SER A 19 -7.19 -6.14 4.29
C SER A 19 -5.90 -5.84 3.56
N ASN A 20 -5.98 -5.78 2.24
CA ASN A 20 -4.90 -5.35 1.36
C ASN A 20 -5.46 -4.33 0.39
N ALA A 21 -4.63 -3.40 -0.02
CA ALA A 21 -5.02 -2.42 -1.03
C ALA A 21 -3.90 -2.20 -2.03
N SER A 22 -4.29 -1.91 -3.24
CA SER A 22 -3.41 -1.40 -4.27
C SER A 22 -4.01 -0.10 -4.82
N TYR A 23 -3.17 0.83 -5.21
CA TYR A 23 -3.64 2.09 -5.75
C TYR A 23 -2.74 2.57 -6.87
N ALA A 24 -3.30 3.44 -7.71
CA ALA A 24 -2.58 4.08 -8.80
C ALA A 24 -2.92 5.57 -8.83
N VAL A 25 -1.92 6.38 -9.10
CA VAL A 25 -2.06 7.83 -9.25
C VAL A 25 -1.65 8.19 -10.67
N ALA A 26 -2.49 8.98 -11.36
CA ALA A 26 -2.15 9.47 -12.69
C ALA A 26 -0.85 10.28 -12.63
N SER A 27 0.03 10.10 -13.62
CA SER A 27 1.32 10.80 -13.64
C SER A 27 1.15 12.33 -13.62
N SER A 28 0.09 12.84 -14.23
CA SER A 28 -0.22 14.28 -14.23
C SER A 28 -0.65 14.81 -12.84
N ALA A 29 -1.03 13.92 -11.93
CA ALA A 29 -1.46 14.29 -10.58
C ALA A 29 -0.35 14.12 -9.54
N ARG A 30 0.82 13.61 -9.92
CA ARG A 30 1.94 13.45 -8.99
C ARG A 30 2.40 14.83 -8.50
N GLY A 31 2.69 14.90 -7.20
CA GLY A 31 3.04 16.17 -6.57
C GLY A 31 1.85 16.97 -6.03
N LEU A 32 0.63 16.52 -6.27
CA LEU A 32 -0.59 17.14 -5.76
C LEU A 32 -1.09 16.47 -4.47
N HIS A 33 -0.28 15.67 -3.83
CA HIS A 33 -0.62 14.90 -2.62
C HIS A 33 -1.80 13.95 -2.80
N ILE A 34 -2.07 13.53 -4.03
CA ILE A 34 -3.18 12.61 -4.33
C ILE A 34 -2.96 11.24 -3.68
N GLY A 35 -1.72 10.74 -3.70
CA GLY A 35 -1.38 9.48 -3.06
C GLY A 35 -1.69 9.49 -1.57
N GLU A 36 -1.36 10.57 -0.87
CA GLU A 36 -1.64 10.71 0.55
C GLU A 36 -3.15 10.72 0.82
N LYS A 37 -3.93 11.44 0.01
CA LYS A 37 -5.39 11.46 0.13
C LYS A 37 -5.99 10.08 -0.11
N LEU A 38 -5.51 9.35 -1.12
CA LEU A 38 -5.97 7.99 -1.41
C LEU A 38 -5.68 7.05 -0.25
N VAL A 39 -4.49 7.08 0.32
CA VAL A 39 -4.12 6.21 1.43
C VAL A 39 -4.96 6.53 2.67
N LYS A 40 -5.14 7.80 3.00
CA LYS A 40 -5.97 8.20 4.14
C LYS A 40 -7.42 7.78 3.96
N ASP A 41 -7.97 7.94 2.75
CA ASP A 41 -9.33 7.48 2.45
C ASP A 41 -9.44 5.96 2.55
N CYS A 42 -8.44 5.24 2.05
CA CYS A 42 -8.38 3.79 2.13
C CYS A 42 -8.39 3.30 3.58
N ILE A 43 -7.64 3.96 4.47
CA ILE A 43 -7.65 3.65 5.91
C ILE A 43 -9.05 3.83 6.48
N ALA A 44 -9.72 4.94 6.16
CA ALA A 44 -11.07 5.21 6.64
C ALA A 44 -12.07 4.17 6.11
N GLN A 45 -12.00 3.80 4.84
CA GLN A 45 -12.88 2.81 4.25
C GLN A 45 -12.62 1.41 4.81
N ALA A 46 -11.37 1.06 5.08
CA ALA A 46 -11.04 -0.22 5.71
C ALA A 46 -11.66 -0.31 7.11
N HIS A 47 -11.60 0.76 7.87
CA HIS A 47 -12.25 0.83 9.18
C HIS A 47 -13.77 0.66 9.08
N ILE A 48 -14.41 1.40 8.17
CA ILE A 48 -15.86 1.33 7.94
C ILE A 48 -16.29 -0.08 7.50
N ALA A 49 -15.49 -0.73 6.67
CA ALA A 49 -15.77 -2.09 6.20
C ALA A 49 -15.57 -3.16 7.27
N GLY A 50 -15.07 -2.80 8.45
CA GLY A 50 -14.88 -3.73 9.56
C GLY A 50 -13.53 -4.43 9.58
N TYR A 51 -12.59 -4.07 8.74
CA TYR A 51 -11.23 -4.59 8.82
C TYR A 51 -10.51 -4.02 10.04
N LYS A 52 -9.56 -4.78 10.57
CA LYS A 52 -8.75 -4.36 11.72
C LYS A 52 -7.35 -3.94 11.30
N ILE A 53 -6.86 -4.44 10.18
CA ILE A 53 -5.51 -4.18 9.69
C ILE A 53 -5.59 -3.91 8.18
N LEU A 54 -4.86 -2.92 7.73
CA LEU A 54 -4.62 -2.63 6.31
C LEU A 54 -3.15 -2.92 6.02
N GLN A 55 -2.89 -3.73 5.01
CA GLN A 55 -1.55 -4.16 4.65
C GLN A 55 -1.26 -3.85 3.18
N PHE A 56 -0.03 -3.44 2.90
CA PHE A 56 0.49 -3.33 1.54
C PHE A 56 1.54 -4.41 1.33
N ASN A 57 1.34 -5.26 0.33
CA ASN A 57 2.14 -6.47 0.14
C ASN A 57 3.28 -6.31 -0.87
N ALA A 58 3.33 -5.24 -1.62
CA ALA A 58 4.29 -5.11 -2.72
C ALA A 58 4.73 -3.66 -2.93
N VAL A 59 5.31 -3.06 -1.90
CA VAL A 59 5.90 -1.73 -2.01
C VAL A 59 7.34 -1.89 -2.49
N VAL A 60 7.64 -1.43 -3.70
CA VAL A 60 8.98 -1.57 -4.27
C VAL A 60 9.98 -0.78 -3.44
N LYS A 61 11.07 -1.43 -3.04
CA LYS A 61 12.04 -0.85 -2.11
C LYS A 61 12.65 0.46 -2.59
N SER A 62 12.90 0.59 -3.89
CA SER A 62 13.46 1.81 -4.48
C SER A 62 12.45 2.96 -4.57
N ASN A 63 11.18 2.71 -4.34
CA ASN A 63 10.16 3.75 -4.34
C ASN A 63 10.18 4.52 -3.02
N ILE A 64 11.18 5.37 -2.85
CA ILE A 64 11.44 6.10 -1.61
C ILE A 64 10.29 7.03 -1.25
N HIS A 65 9.67 7.68 -2.24
CA HIS A 65 8.56 8.60 -2.00
C HIS A 65 7.35 7.89 -1.38
N ALA A 66 6.99 6.72 -1.92
CA ALA A 66 5.89 5.92 -1.37
C ALA A 66 6.22 5.44 0.04
N ARG A 67 7.44 4.96 0.27
CA ARG A 67 7.87 4.48 1.58
C ARG A 67 7.83 5.57 2.63
N HIS A 68 8.34 6.77 2.32
CA HIS A 68 8.27 7.92 3.22
C HIS A 68 6.83 8.32 3.52
N LEU A 69 5.96 8.29 2.51
CA LEU A 69 4.54 8.59 2.68
C LEU A 69 3.89 7.64 3.67
N TYR A 70 4.08 6.34 3.50
CA TYR A 70 3.46 5.33 4.38
C TYR A 70 3.99 5.45 5.80
N GLU A 71 5.30 5.61 5.97
CA GLU A 71 5.92 5.75 7.30
C GLU A 71 5.45 7.03 7.99
N ARG A 72 5.28 8.12 7.26
CA ARG A 72 4.78 9.38 7.79
C ARG A 72 3.32 9.27 8.26
N ILE A 73 2.50 8.50 7.54
CA ILE A 73 1.10 8.28 7.91
C ILE A 73 1.00 7.38 9.15
N GLY A 74 1.96 6.51 9.36
CA GLY A 74 1.99 5.64 10.53
C GLY A 74 2.07 4.15 10.23
N PHE A 75 2.28 3.77 8.96
CA PHE A 75 2.49 2.37 8.60
C PHE A 75 3.81 1.87 9.18
N HIS A 76 3.81 0.60 9.56
CA HIS A 76 4.98 -0.09 10.08
C HIS A 76 5.53 -1.06 9.04
N LEU A 77 6.86 -1.07 8.90
CA LEU A 77 7.54 -2.03 8.03
C LEU A 77 7.55 -3.40 8.70
N LEU A 78 6.97 -4.39 8.04
CA LEU A 78 6.99 -5.79 8.49
C LEU A 78 8.26 -6.51 8.09
N GLY A 79 8.73 -6.25 6.87
CA GLY A 79 9.89 -6.94 6.34
C GLY A 79 10.06 -6.68 4.85
N THR A 80 11.07 -7.35 4.28
CA THR A 80 11.44 -7.19 2.89
C THR A 80 11.58 -8.56 2.25
N VAL A 81 11.03 -8.73 1.04
CA VAL A 81 11.22 -9.92 0.23
C VAL A 81 12.26 -9.60 -0.85
N PRO A 82 13.46 -10.18 -0.77
CA PRO A 82 14.49 -9.92 -1.77
C PRO A 82 14.05 -10.38 -3.16
N GLY A 83 14.23 -9.50 -4.16
CA GLY A 83 13.90 -9.84 -5.54
C GLY A 83 12.42 -10.06 -5.81
N GLY A 84 11.53 -9.56 -4.96
CA GLY A 84 10.10 -9.80 -5.08
C GLY A 84 9.39 -9.08 -6.23
N PHE A 85 10.05 -8.13 -6.87
CA PHE A 85 9.46 -7.34 -7.94
C PHE A 85 10.35 -7.32 -9.18
N ARG A 86 9.81 -7.75 -10.31
CA ARG A 86 10.55 -7.76 -11.58
C ARG A 86 10.41 -6.40 -12.26
N LEU A 87 11.53 -5.73 -12.51
CA LEU A 87 11.59 -4.47 -13.23
C LEU A 87 11.42 -4.66 -14.73
N LYS A 88 11.08 -3.58 -15.45
CA LYS A 88 10.90 -3.61 -16.90
C LYS A 88 12.16 -4.01 -17.66
N ASN A 89 13.33 -3.72 -17.11
CA ASN A 89 14.63 -4.07 -17.72
C ASN A 89 15.04 -5.53 -17.48
N GLY A 90 14.20 -6.31 -16.78
CA GLY A 90 14.48 -7.71 -16.46
C GLY A 90 15.24 -7.91 -15.15
N GLU A 91 15.70 -6.85 -14.51
CA GLU A 91 16.31 -6.93 -13.19
C GLU A 91 15.22 -7.07 -12.11
N TYR A 92 15.63 -7.37 -10.88
CA TYR A 92 14.72 -7.54 -9.75
C TYR A 92 15.02 -6.52 -8.68
N ASP A 93 13.97 -6.00 -8.05
CA ASP A 93 14.06 -5.15 -6.88
C ASP A 93 13.36 -5.85 -5.72
N ASP A 94 13.65 -5.42 -4.50
CA ASP A 94 13.03 -5.96 -3.31
C ASP A 94 11.65 -5.33 -3.12
N ILE A 95 10.76 -6.06 -2.45
CA ILE A 95 9.48 -5.50 -2.00
C ILE A 95 9.45 -5.40 -0.50
N CYS A 96 8.80 -4.33 -0.03
CA CYS A 96 8.58 -4.09 1.39
C CYS A 96 7.11 -4.34 1.71
N LEU A 97 6.86 -4.90 2.89
CA LEU A 97 5.52 -5.14 3.40
C LEU A 97 5.25 -4.15 4.54
N TYR A 98 4.16 -3.43 4.44
CA TYR A 98 3.74 -2.44 5.44
C TYR A 98 2.36 -2.76 5.97
N TYR A 99 2.10 -2.41 7.21
CA TYR A 99 0.77 -2.55 7.80
C TYR A 99 0.44 -1.38 8.72
N ILE A 100 -0.84 -1.16 8.93
CA ILE A 100 -1.37 -0.22 9.92
C ILE A 100 -2.64 -0.80 10.52
N GLU A 101 -2.86 -0.59 11.81
CA GLU A 101 -4.13 -0.91 12.45
C GLU A 101 -5.18 0.15 12.09
N VAL A 102 -6.37 -0.28 11.75
CA VAL A 102 -7.44 0.62 11.30
C VAL A 102 -8.73 0.53 12.15
#